data_0b5b25a10acbbc3f4c4bd9cdfc4cbc33
#
_entry.id   0b5b25a10acbbc3f4c4bd9cdfc4cbc33
#
_cell.length_a   1.000
_cell.length_b   1.000
_cell.length_c   1.000
_cell.angle_alpha   90.00
_cell.angle_beta   90.00
_cell.angle_gamma   90.00
#
_symmetry.space_group_name_H-M   'P 1'
#
loop_
_entity.id
_entity.type
_entity.pdbx_description
1 polymer ?
#
loop_
_entity_poly.entity_id
_entity_poly.type
_entity_poly.pdbx_seq_one_letter_code
_entity_poly.pdbx_strand_id
1 'polypeptide(L)'
;MKSRVNNLSLEKTDCDLCGSGNYKNLYSVPDLRFKNFKHEYSVVQCINCGHRYLSPRPSKDSMHLIYHDNYYKNRNEVDLKQKNRFILQADYLPKIANGKILDIGCAGGGFLKFLKNKGWKCYGVDFIKTKYKEKGINIKYGYLPERSFPKLFFNVITAWGVMEHVHEPSVYFEIINKILDNKGLFIFLIPNGDSLWSRWAFKEDIPRHIHFFRPKIIKEYARQYGFKVHKIYYTNKLYSRPASGKGLFKRRFLRSLDIPWVKIINNSFDLSMLKKIQYYFMKIFDALLIHPKLEELFHLCGNMVVILKKDIK
;
A
#
# COMPACT_ATOMS: atom_id res chain seq x y z
N MET A 1 -28.94 -12.17 14.14
CA MET A 1 -27.46 -12.24 14.16
C MET A 1 -26.95 -11.24 15.19
N LYS A 2 -26.48 -11.72 16.36
CA LYS A 2 -25.93 -10.84 17.42
C LYS A 2 -24.64 -10.19 16.89
N SER A 3 -24.61 -8.87 16.85
CA SER A 3 -23.41 -8.09 16.57
C SER A 3 -22.37 -8.39 17.64
N ARG A 4 -21.34 -9.17 17.32
CA ARG A 4 -20.10 -9.15 18.10
C ARG A 4 -19.54 -7.75 17.94
N VAL A 5 -19.76 -6.91 18.93
CA VAL A 5 -18.98 -5.67 19.11
C VAL A 5 -17.57 -6.14 19.48
N ASN A 6 -16.77 -6.46 18.50
CA ASN A 6 -15.34 -6.68 18.71
C ASN A 6 -14.78 -5.32 19.10
N ASN A 7 -14.33 -5.16 20.33
CA ASN A 7 -13.70 -3.94 20.81
C ASN A 7 -12.38 -3.75 20.05
N LEU A 8 -12.42 -2.85 19.06
CA LEU A 8 -11.21 -2.42 18.37
C LEU A 8 -10.35 -1.60 19.35
N SER A 9 -9.17 -2.10 19.70
CA SER A 9 -8.22 -1.34 20.48
C SER A 9 -7.50 -0.32 19.63
N LEU A 10 -7.47 0.92 20.09
CA LEU A 10 -6.74 2.02 19.47
C LEU A 10 -5.57 2.45 20.34
N GLU A 11 -4.45 2.79 19.73
CA GLU A 11 -3.25 3.29 20.39
C GLU A 11 -2.89 4.69 19.86
N LYS A 12 -2.55 5.62 20.76
CA LYS A 12 -1.84 6.85 20.40
C LYS A 12 -0.39 6.51 20.10
N THR A 13 0.19 7.18 19.14
CA THR A 13 1.57 6.92 18.75
C THR A 13 2.30 8.22 18.45
N ASP A 14 3.58 8.24 18.76
CA ASP A 14 4.52 9.26 18.33
C ASP A 14 4.91 9.07 16.88
N CYS A 15 5.61 10.04 16.32
CA CYS A 15 6.06 9.99 14.93
C CYS A 15 7.15 8.93 14.77
N ASP A 16 6.90 7.86 14.00
CA ASP A 16 7.87 6.77 13.78
C ASP A 16 9.20 7.26 13.16
N LEU A 17 9.17 8.34 12.36
CA LEU A 17 10.39 8.86 11.73
C LEU A 17 11.33 9.62 12.68
N CYS A 18 10.77 10.45 13.57
CA CYS A 18 11.58 11.37 14.40
C CYS A 18 11.32 11.28 15.90
N GLY A 19 10.46 10.36 16.35
CA GLY A 19 10.14 10.14 17.77
C GLY A 19 9.30 11.25 18.42
N SER A 20 8.92 12.31 17.71
CA SER A 20 8.19 13.43 18.30
C SER A 20 6.72 13.11 18.55
N GLY A 21 6.23 13.40 19.76
CA GLY A 21 4.81 13.38 20.10
C GLY A 21 4.02 14.62 19.64
N ASN A 22 4.70 15.63 19.09
CA ASN A 22 4.06 16.88 18.66
C ASN A 22 3.49 16.79 17.26
N TYR A 23 2.17 16.86 17.13
CA TYR A 23 1.48 16.81 15.85
C TYR A 23 0.28 17.76 15.79
N LYS A 24 -0.15 18.09 14.58
CA LYS A 24 -1.41 18.78 14.32
C LYS A 24 -2.38 17.84 13.60
N ASN A 25 -3.66 17.93 13.96
CA ASN A 25 -4.71 17.20 13.24
C ASN A 25 -4.91 17.81 11.84
N LEU A 26 -5.01 16.97 10.81
CA LEU A 26 -5.32 17.40 9.46
C LEU A 26 -6.80 17.21 9.12
N TYR A 27 -7.34 16.05 9.43
CA TYR A 27 -8.75 15.67 9.27
C TYR A 27 -9.05 14.34 9.95
N SER A 28 -10.34 14.08 10.20
CA SER A 28 -10.83 12.81 10.71
C SER A 28 -11.85 12.21 9.74
N VAL A 29 -11.90 10.89 9.64
CA VAL A 29 -12.85 10.14 8.81
C VAL A 29 -13.21 8.79 9.45
N PRO A 30 -14.45 8.30 9.27
CA PRO A 30 -14.81 6.93 9.63
C PRO A 30 -14.20 5.92 8.65
N ASP A 31 -14.33 4.61 8.94
CA ASP A 31 -14.03 3.57 7.94
C ASP A 31 -15.05 3.64 6.78
N LEU A 32 -14.67 4.37 5.73
CA LEU A 32 -15.52 4.58 4.55
C LEU A 32 -15.74 3.32 3.72
N ARG A 33 -14.84 2.35 3.83
CA ARG A 33 -14.84 1.15 2.97
C ARG A 33 -15.74 0.04 3.48
N PHE A 34 -15.62 -0.28 4.76
CA PHE A 34 -16.33 -1.41 5.35
C PHE A 34 -17.36 -1.00 6.40
N LYS A 35 -17.22 0.21 6.97
CA LYS A 35 -18.13 0.75 8.00
C LYS A 35 -18.30 -0.20 9.21
N ASN A 36 -17.25 -0.99 9.51
CA ASN A 36 -17.32 -2.04 10.53
C ASN A 36 -17.30 -1.50 11.96
N PHE A 37 -16.74 -0.31 12.14
CA PHE A 37 -16.55 0.32 13.44
C PHE A 37 -17.09 1.75 13.43
N LYS A 38 -17.73 2.16 14.52
CA LYS A 38 -18.25 3.53 14.71
C LYS A 38 -17.17 4.51 15.20
N HIS A 39 -15.91 4.28 14.82
CA HIS A 39 -14.81 5.17 15.19
C HIS A 39 -14.49 6.13 14.05
N GLU A 40 -14.12 7.36 14.42
CA GLU A 40 -13.42 8.28 13.53
C GLU A 40 -11.92 8.16 13.75
N TYR A 41 -11.20 8.14 12.63
CA TYR A 41 -9.74 8.00 12.60
C TYR A 41 -9.14 9.31 12.17
N SER A 42 -8.20 9.85 12.97
CA SER A 42 -7.56 11.14 12.71
C SER A 42 -6.24 10.95 11.99
N VAL A 43 -6.12 11.60 10.82
CA VAL A 43 -4.83 11.77 10.16
C VAL A 43 -4.15 13.00 10.74
N VAL A 44 -2.97 12.78 11.32
CA VAL A 44 -2.16 13.82 11.94
C VAL A 44 -0.89 14.09 11.13
N GLN A 45 -0.29 15.26 11.30
CA GLN A 45 1.01 15.60 10.74
C GLN A 45 1.96 16.00 11.85
N CYS A 46 3.08 15.30 11.95
CA CYS A 46 4.18 15.65 12.85
C CYS A 46 4.63 17.09 12.55
N ILE A 47 4.73 17.92 13.59
CA ILE A 47 5.18 19.31 13.44
C ILE A 47 6.66 19.38 13.11
N ASN A 48 7.48 18.47 13.64
CA ASN A 48 8.93 18.49 13.49
C ASN A 48 9.38 18.05 12.08
N CYS A 49 8.95 16.87 11.60
CA CYS A 49 9.44 16.33 10.31
C CYS A 49 8.40 16.40 9.19
N GLY A 50 7.13 16.65 9.50
CA GLY A 50 6.04 16.71 8.52
C GLY A 50 5.51 15.35 8.05
N HIS A 51 5.92 14.22 8.67
CA HIS A 51 5.34 12.92 8.40
C HIS A 51 3.86 12.89 8.77
N ARG A 52 3.04 12.23 7.95
CA ARG A 52 1.59 12.08 8.15
C ARG A 52 1.27 10.65 8.51
N TYR A 53 0.48 10.45 9.56
CA TYR A 53 0.11 9.12 10.06
C TYR A 53 -1.22 9.16 10.81
N LEU A 54 -1.78 7.99 11.13
CA LEU A 54 -2.96 7.89 11.99
C LEU A 54 -2.55 7.95 13.46
N SER A 55 -3.23 8.81 14.25
CA SER A 55 -3.15 8.80 15.71
C SER A 55 -4.46 9.35 16.30
N PRO A 56 -5.21 8.54 17.10
CA PRO A 56 -4.94 7.14 17.37
C PRO A 56 -5.13 6.23 16.16
N ARG A 57 -4.44 5.09 16.14
CA ARG A 57 -4.54 4.05 15.12
C ARG A 57 -4.97 2.71 15.74
N PRO A 58 -5.52 1.75 14.96
CA PRO A 58 -5.72 0.39 15.45
C PRO A 58 -4.40 -0.21 15.96
N SER A 59 -4.44 -0.82 17.14
CA SER A 59 -3.28 -1.52 17.68
C SER A 59 -2.89 -2.71 16.81
N LYS A 60 -1.63 -3.14 16.88
CA LYS A 60 -1.11 -4.28 16.13
C LYS A 60 -1.98 -5.54 16.31
N ASP A 61 -2.41 -5.79 17.54
CA ASP A 61 -3.24 -6.95 17.87
C ASP A 61 -4.67 -6.84 17.32
N SER A 62 -5.17 -5.63 17.11
CA SER A 62 -6.50 -5.38 16.55
C SER A 62 -6.55 -5.40 15.02
N MET A 63 -5.41 -5.44 14.32
CA MET A 63 -5.37 -5.38 12.86
C MET A 63 -6.12 -6.55 12.19
N HIS A 64 -6.17 -7.73 12.79
CA HIS A 64 -6.94 -8.86 12.29
C HIS A 64 -8.45 -8.54 12.15
N LEU A 65 -9.00 -7.64 12.98
CA LEU A 65 -10.39 -7.18 12.92
C LEU A 65 -10.63 -6.25 11.72
N ILE A 66 -9.60 -5.50 11.33
CA ILE A 66 -9.62 -4.59 10.17
C ILE A 66 -9.51 -5.36 8.85
N TYR A 67 -8.74 -6.47 8.85
CA TYR A 67 -8.52 -7.35 7.68
C TYR A 67 -9.39 -8.61 7.77
N HIS A 68 -10.72 -8.44 7.83
CA HIS A 68 -11.62 -9.58 7.89
C HIS A 68 -11.67 -10.37 6.55
N ASP A 69 -12.28 -11.56 6.57
CA ASP A 69 -12.32 -12.52 5.44
C ASP A 69 -12.73 -11.92 4.09
N ASN A 70 -13.62 -10.93 4.07
CA ASN A 70 -14.07 -10.29 2.83
C ASN A 70 -12.97 -9.47 2.14
N TYR A 71 -11.92 -9.05 2.86
CA TYR A 71 -10.79 -8.33 2.27
C TYR A 71 -9.97 -9.24 1.34
N TYR A 72 -9.93 -10.54 1.63
CA TYR A 72 -9.12 -11.53 0.92
C TYR A 72 -9.92 -12.48 0.01
N LYS A 73 -11.27 -12.46 0.05
CA LYS A 73 -12.13 -13.42 -0.68
C LYS A 73 -11.85 -13.52 -2.18
N ASN A 74 -11.37 -12.45 -2.80
CA ASN A 74 -11.11 -12.42 -4.25
C ASN A 74 -9.63 -12.64 -4.62
N ARG A 75 -8.79 -13.16 -3.71
CA ARG A 75 -7.34 -13.34 -3.93
C ARG A 75 -6.91 -14.79 -4.12
N ASN A 76 -7.86 -15.71 -4.22
CA ASN A 76 -7.58 -17.16 -4.21
C ASN A 76 -7.09 -17.69 -5.58
N GLU A 77 -7.30 -16.98 -6.68
CA GLU A 77 -6.83 -17.37 -8.01
C GLU A 77 -6.04 -16.22 -8.67
N VAL A 78 -4.93 -16.57 -9.31
CA VAL A 78 -4.13 -15.61 -10.09
C VAL A 78 -4.83 -15.36 -11.41
N ASP A 79 -5.64 -14.32 -11.47
CA ASP A 79 -6.34 -13.89 -12.67
C ASP A 79 -5.38 -13.20 -13.68
N LEU A 80 -5.88 -12.93 -14.89
CA LEU A 80 -5.11 -12.24 -15.94
C LEU A 80 -4.61 -10.85 -15.50
N LYS A 81 -5.38 -10.14 -14.66
CA LYS A 81 -4.99 -8.81 -14.14
C LYS A 81 -3.82 -8.93 -13.17
N GLN A 82 -3.81 -9.99 -12.34
CA GLN A 82 -2.69 -10.26 -11.44
C GLN A 82 -1.44 -10.65 -12.22
N LYS A 83 -1.55 -11.48 -13.25
CA LYS A 83 -0.42 -11.83 -14.14
C LYS A 83 0.19 -10.59 -14.80
N ASN A 84 -0.63 -9.71 -15.36
CA ASN A 84 -0.18 -8.44 -15.96
C ASN A 84 0.50 -7.53 -14.93
N ARG A 85 -0.01 -7.48 -13.70
CA ARG A 85 0.64 -6.75 -12.60
C ARG A 85 2.01 -7.33 -12.25
N PHE A 86 2.17 -8.66 -12.21
CA PHE A 86 3.45 -9.30 -11.96
C PHE A 86 4.49 -8.96 -13.02
N ILE A 87 4.09 -8.88 -14.29
CA ILE A 87 4.97 -8.41 -15.38
C ILE A 87 5.43 -6.99 -15.09
N LEU A 88 4.50 -6.06 -14.83
CA LEU A 88 4.82 -4.68 -14.52
C LEU A 88 5.67 -4.50 -13.25
N GLN A 89 5.46 -5.34 -12.22
CA GLN A 89 6.29 -5.35 -11.00
C GLN A 89 7.71 -5.82 -11.32
N ALA A 90 7.85 -6.85 -12.16
CA ALA A 90 9.15 -7.39 -12.55
C ALA A 90 10.00 -6.42 -13.39
N ASP A 91 9.37 -5.47 -14.10
CA ASP A 91 10.08 -4.45 -14.90
C ASP A 91 10.91 -3.48 -14.02
N TYR A 92 10.60 -3.39 -12.71
CA TYR A 92 11.39 -2.61 -11.77
C TYR A 92 12.58 -3.37 -11.18
N LEU A 93 12.67 -4.68 -11.41
CA LEU A 93 13.75 -5.51 -10.88
C LEU A 93 15.00 -5.42 -11.76
N PRO A 94 16.20 -5.51 -11.17
CA PRO A 94 17.42 -5.63 -11.94
C PRO A 94 17.51 -6.99 -12.65
N LYS A 95 18.19 -7.04 -13.78
CA LYS A 95 18.48 -8.29 -14.50
C LYS A 95 19.65 -9.00 -13.80
N ILE A 96 19.34 -9.88 -12.86
CA ILE A 96 20.34 -10.67 -12.12
C ILE A 96 20.02 -12.15 -12.31
N ALA A 97 20.99 -12.91 -12.84
CA ALA A 97 20.86 -14.36 -12.93
C ALA A 97 20.93 -15.00 -11.53
N ASN A 98 19.99 -15.89 -11.22
CA ASN A 98 19.93 -16.63 -9.93
C ASN A 98 19.92 -15.73 -8.67
N GLY A 99 19.43 -14.49 -8.80
CA GLY A 99 19.33 -13.55 -7.68
C GLY A 99 18.40 -14.05 -6.58
N LYS A 100 18.70 -13.68 -5.33
CA LYS A 100 17.85 -13.95 -4.17
C LYS A 100 16.92 -12.77 -3.93
N ILE A 101 15.62 -13.02 -3.92
CA ILE A 101 14.59 -11.99 -3.67
C ILE A 101 13.74 -12.36 -2.45
N LEU A 102 13.48 -11.36 -1.61
CA LEU A 102 12.48 -11.40 -0.55
C LEU A 102 11.31 -10.49 -0.92
N ASP A 103 10.09 -11.02 -0.91
CA ASP A 103 8.86 -10.21 -1.06
C ASP A 103 8.15 -10.12 0.29
N ILE A 104 8.05 -8.90 0.82
CA ILE A 104 7.36 -8.57 2.07
C ILE A 104 5.89 -8.28 1.74
N GLY A 105 4.95 -8.95 2.44
CA GLY A 105 3.53 -8.91 2.10
C GLY A 105 3.21 -9.73 0.85
N CYS A 106 3.87 -10.90 0.70
CA CYS A 106 3.82 -11.73 -0.50
C CYS A 106 2.49 -12.48 -0.70
N ALA A 107 1.54 -12.39 0.24
CA ALA A 107 0.29 -13.15 0.26
C ALA A 107 0.52 -14.66 0.01
N GLY A 108 -0.15 -15.28 -0.95
CA GLY A 108 0.03 -16.69 -1.32
C GLY A 108 1.29 -16.99 -2.15
N GLY A 109 2.12 -15.98 -2.45
CA GLY A 109 3.38 -16.15 -3.19
C GLY A 109 3.25 -16.15 -4.71
N GLY A 110 2.14 -15.66 -5.27
CA GLY A 110 1.92 -15.66 -6.72
C GLY A 110 2.99 -14.90 -7.51
N PHE A 111 3.40 -13.71 -7.03
CA PHE A 111 4.50 -12.96 -7.64
C PHE A 111 5.84 -13.71 -7.53
N LEU A 112 6.11 -14.30 -6.39
CA LEU A 112 7.33 -15.11 -6.18
C LEU A 112 7.36 -16.34 -7.09
N LYS A 113 6.22 -17.00 -7.32
CA LYS A 113 6.12 -18.11 -8.29
C LYS A 113 6.45 -17.65 -9.71
N PHE A 114 5.91 -16.48 -10.10
CA PHE A 114 6.22 -15.89 -11.39
C PHE A 114 7.73 -15.60 -11.56
N LEU A 115 8.39 -15.09 -10.52
CA LEU A 115 9.83 -14.81 -10.53
C LEU A 115 10.69 -16.09 -10.47
N LYS A 116 10.24 -17.11 -9.73
CA LYS A 116 10.92 -18.42 -9.68
C LYS A 116 11.03 -19.03 -11.08
N ASN A 117 9.98 -18.91 -11.89
CA ASN A 117 9.99 -19.38 -13.29
C ASN A 117 10.93 -18.54 -14.19
N LYS A 118 11.43 -17.39 -13.69
CA LYS A 118 12.44 -16.54 -14.34
C LYS A 118 13.86 -16.71 -13.73
N GLY A 119 14.07 -17.75 -12.92
CA GLY A 119 15.37 -18.09 -12.34
C GLY A 119 15.70 -17.45 -11.00
N TRP A 120 14.77 -16.75 -10.34
CA TRP A 120 15.01 -16.17 -9.02
C TRP A 120 14.91 -17.22 -7.90
N LYS A 121 15.75 -17.08 -6.88
CA LYS A 121 15.63 -17.78 -5.59
C LYS A 121 14.70 -16.98 -4.69
N CYS A 122 13.46 -17.45 -4.50
CA CYS A 122 12.35 -16.69 -3.96
C CYS A 122 12.07 -17.00 -2.49
N TYR A 123 11.92 -15.96 -1.69
CA TYR A 123 11.55 -15.98 -0.27
C TYR A 123 10.40 -15.00 -0.03
N GLY A 124 9.51 -15.34 0.89
CA GLY A 124 8.37 -14.49 1.22
C GLY A 124 8.19 -14.32 2.73
N VAL A 125 7.61 -13.18 3.10
CA VAL A 125 7.07 -12.93 4.45
C VAL A 125 5.67 -12.35 4.30
N ASP A 126 4.69 -12.88 5.05
CA ASP A 126 3.36 -12.30 5.17
C ASP A 126 2.81 -12.53 6.57
N PHE A 127 2.11 -11.53 7.14
CA PHE A 127 1.53 -11.67 8.47
C PHE A 127 0.27 -12.54 8.48
N ILE A 128 -0.39 -12.71 7.32
CA ILE A 128 -1.58 -13.53 7.18
C ILE A 128 -1.24 -14.84 6.47
N LYS A 129 -1.65 -15.94 7.09
CA LYS A 129 -1.64 -17.25 6.45
C LYS A 129 -2.85 -17.38 5.53
N THR A 130 -2.62 -17.19 4.22
CA THR A 130 -3.68 -17.35 3.22
C THR A 130 -4.07 -18.83 3.05
N LYS A 131 -5.33 -19.08 2.66
CA LYS A 131 -5.80 -20.45 2.34
C LYS A 131 -5.05 -21.05 1.14
N TYR A 132 -4.68 -20.21 0.18
CA TYR A 132 -3.90 -20.57 -0.99
C TYR A 132 -2.44 -20.19 -0.83
N LYS A 133 -1.54 -21.12 -1.09
CA LYS A 133 -0.10 -20.91 -1.11
C LYS A 133 0.50 -21.60 -2.34
N GLU A 134 1.35 -20.90 -3.07
CA GLU A 134 2.08 -21.48 -4.20
C GLU A 134 3.06 -22.57 -3.73
N LYS A 135 2.99 -23.74 -4.39
CA LYS A 135 3.88 -24.87 -4.08
C LYS A 135 5.34 -24.51 -4.37
N GLY A 136 6.23 -24.88 -3.44
CA GLY A 136 7.68 -24.70 -3.58
C GLY A 136 8.15 -23.26 -3.40
N ILE A 137 7.34 -22.36 -2.81
CA ILE A 137 7.76 -21.05 -2.34
C ILE A 137 7.94 -21.08 -0.82
N ASN A 138 9.10 -20.59 -0.36
CA ASN A 138 9.39 -20.49 1.07
C ASN A 138 8.79 -19.22 1.64
N ILE A 139 7.64 -19.32 2.32
CA ILE A 139 6.95 -18.20 2.98
C ILE A 139 7.03 -18.38 4.48
N LYS A 140 7.59 -17.39 5.18
CA LYS A 140 7.55 -17.27 6.64
C LYS A 140 6.33 -16.41 7.03
N TYR A 141 5.47 -16.94 7.90
CA TYR A 141 4.29 -16.20 8.36
C TYR A 141 4.59 -15.42 9.63
N GLY A 142 4.12 -14.19 9.69
CA GLY A 142 4.29 -13.19 10.75
C GLY A 142 4.82 -11.86 10.19
N TYR A 143 5.04 -10.91 11.05
CA TYR A 143 5.65 -9.63 10.67
C TYR A 143 7.14 -9.80 10.43
N LEU A 144 7.73 -8.97 9.54
CA LEU A 144 9.16 -9.04 9.23
C LEU A 144 10.06 -8.97 10.48
N PRO A 145 9.81 -8.10 11.48
CA PRO A 145 10.64 -8.03 12.69
C PRO A 145 10.67 -9.34 13.51
N GLU A 146 9.68 -10.18 13.34
CA GLU A 146 9.57 -11.47 14.03
C GLU A 146 10.30 -12.60 13.30
N ARG A 147 10.91 -12.33 12.16
CA ARG A 147 11.50 -13.34 11.26
C ARG A 147 12.99 -13.10 11.07
N SER A 148 13.76 -14.18 11.22
CA SER A 148 15.20 -14.13 11.04
C SER A 148 15.58 -14.43 9.60
N PHE A 149 16.50 -13.63 9.07
CA PHE A 149 17.17 -13.84 7.78
C PHE A 149 18.66 -13.54 7.93
N PRO A 150 19.53 -14.21 7.14
CA PRO A 150 20.97 -13.91 7.17
C PRO A 150 21.26 -12.45 6.77
N LYS A 151 22.30 -11.87 7.34
CA LYS A 151 22.78 -10.56 6.93
C LYS A 151 23.30 -10.61 5.49
N LEU A 152 23.16 -9.51 4.73
CA LEU A 152 23.70 -9.36 3.37
C LEU A 152 23.29 -10.49 2.42
N PHE A 153 22.07 -11.00 2.57
CA PHE A 153 21.64 -12.23 1.90
C PHE A 153 20.84 -11.97 0.62
N PHE A 154 20.02 -10.93 0.58
CA PHE A 154 19.12 -10.67 -0.53
C PHE A 154 19.70 -9.66 -1.52
N ASN A 155 19.65 -9.98 -2.82
CA ASN A 155 19.98 -9.04 -3.88
C ASN A 155 18.86 -8.01 -4.09
N VAL A 156 17.62 -8.44 -3.87
CA VAL A 156 16.44 -7.57 -3.96
C VAL A 156 15.49 -7.88 -2.81
N ILE A 157 14.91 -6.83 -2.23
CA ILE A 157 13.78 -6.93 -1.32
C ILE A 157 12.64 -6.11 -1.91
N THR A 158 11.43 -6.66 -1.98
CA THR A 158 10.25 -5.97 -2.49
C THR A 158 9.15 -5.84 -1.43
N ALA A 159 8.33 -4.78 -1.53
CA ALA A 159 7.14 -4.58 -0.71
C ALA A 159 6.06 -3.82 -1.52
N TRP A 160 5.05 -4.52 -2.02
CA TRP A 160 4.07 -3.95 -2.94
C TRP A 160 2.77 -3.59 -2.23
N GLY A 161 2.62 -2.34 -1.79
CA GLY A 161 1.46 -1.89 -1.01
C GLY A 161 1.48 -2.47 0.39
N VAL A 162 2.58 -2.31 1.11
CA VAL A 162 2.81 -2.86 2.45
C VAL A 162 3.27 -1.81 3.43
N MET A 163 4.22 -0.94 3.06
CA MET A 163 4.87 -0.02 3.99
C MET A 163 3.90 0.99 4.63
N GLU A 164 2.81 1.31 3.96
CA GLU A 164 1.73 2.15 4.48
C GLU A 164 0.87 1.48 5.55
N HIS A 165 0.99 0.16 5.69
CA HIS A 165 0.21 -0.65 6.64
C HIS A 165 1.01 -1.10 7.87
N VAL A 166 2.34 -1.01 7.85
CA VAL A 166 3.17 -1.47 8.96
C VAL A 166 3.20 -0.45 10.09
N HIS A 167 3.19 -0.92 11.35
CA HIS A 167 3.14 -0.05 12.51
C HIS A 167 4.42 0.76 12.72
N GLU A 168 5.56 0.15 12.43
CA GLU A 168 6.90 0.69 12.69
C GLU A 168 7.76 0.60 11.42
N PRO A 169 7.53 1.47 10.41
CA PRO A 169 8.34 1.52 9.20
C PRO A 169 9.83 1.62 9.49
N SER A 170 10.24 2.36 10.52
CA SER A 170 11.62 2.51 10.97
C SER A 170 12.31 1.16 11.20
N VAL A 171 11.67 0.27 11.94
CA VAL A 171 12.17 -1.09 12.22
C VAL A 171 12.29 -1.91 10.95
N TYR A 172 11.34 -1.77 10.01
CA TYR A 172 11.42 -2.43 8.71
C TYR A 172 12.63 -1.94 7.90
N PHE A 173 12.85 -0.62 7.82
CA PHE A 173 14.01 -0.05 7.13
C PHE A 173 15.33 -0.56 7.74
N GLU A 174 15.43 -0.60 9.07
CA GLU A 174 16.61 -1.12 9.76
C GLU A 174 16.90 -2.58 9.43
N ILE A 175 15.88 -3.46 9.53
CA ILE A 175 16.04 -4.88 9.24
C ILE A 175 16.36 -5.10 7.77
N ILE A 176 15.65 -4.41 6.86
CA ILE A 176 15.91 -4.50 5.41
C ILE A 176 17.36 -4.11 5.11
N ASN A 177 17.87 -3.05 5.73
CA ASN A 177 19.28 -2.67 5.56
C ASN A 177 20.25 -3.78 6.00
N LYS A 178 19.97 -4.47 7.12
CA LYS A 178 20.83 -5.55 7.63
C LYS A 178 20.86 -6.78 6.72
N ILE A 179 19.70 -7.17 6.16
CA ILE A 179 19.58 -8.40 5.37
C ILE A 179 19.79 -8.20 3.86
N LEU A 180 19.74 -6.97 3.37
CA LEU A 180 20.00 -6.62 1.99
C LEU A 180 21.51 -6.65 1.70
N ASP A 181 21.90 -7.23 0.55
CA ASP A 181 23.25 -7.20 0.02
C ASP A 181 23.76 -5.76 -0.15
N ASN A 182 25.09 -5.56 -0.10
CA ASN A 182 25.69 -4.22 -0.23
C ASN A 182 25.34 -3.55 -1.57
N LYS A 183 25.21 -4.32 -2.65
CA LYS A 183 24.76 -3.84 -3.97
C LYS A 183 23.26 -4.04 -4.20
N GLY A 184 22.54 -4.47 -3.16
CA GLY A 184 21.13 -4.83 -3.22
C GLY A 184 20.20 -3.63 -3.40
N LEU A 185 18.97 -3.93 -3.82
CA LEU A 185 17.90 -2.95 -4.00
C LEU A 185 16.72 -3.25 -3.09
N PHE A 186 16.22 -2.23 -2.41
CA PHE A 186 14.91 -2.26 -1.79
C PHE A 186 13.92 -1.51 -2.69
N ILE A 187 12.92 -2.24 -3.20
CA ILE A 187 11.93 -1.75 -4.17
C ILE A 187 10.56 -1.88 -3.55
N PHE A 188 9.83 -0.77 -3.41
CA PHE A 188 8.50 -0.82 -2.83
C PHE A 188 7.54 0.15 -3.49
N LEU A 189 6.26 -0.23 -3.51
CA LEU A 189 5.17 0.61 -3.98
C LEU A 189 4.37 1.07 -2.77
N ILE A 190 4.09 2.37 -2.73
CA ILE A 190 3.24 3.02 -1.73
C ILE A 190 2.37 4.10 -2.36
N PRO A 191 1.26 4.50 -1.71
CA PRO A 191 0.52 5.69 -2.08
C PRO A 191 1.38 6.95 -1.99
N ASN A 192 1.21 7.84 -2.98
CA ASN A 192 1.88 9.15 -3.01
C ASN A 192 1.07 10.19 -2.24
N GLY A 193 1.48 10.51 -1.01
CA GLY A 193 0.81 11.48 -0.15
C GLY A 193 0.82 12.93 -0.66
N ASP A 194 1.62 13.24 -1.69
CA ASP A 194 1.64 14.55 -2.36
C ASP A 194 0.89 14.55 -3.70
N SER A 195 0.27 13.43 -4.09
CA SER A 195 -0.54 13.40 -5.31
C SER A 195 -1.73 14.36 -5.20
N LEU A 196 -2.17 14.89 -6.33
CA LEU A 196 -3.35 15.75 -6.40
C LEU A 196 -4.59 15.09 -5.79
N TRP A 197 -4.67 13.75 -5.90
CA TRP A 197 -5.79 12.93 -5.50
C TRP A 197 -5.67 12.34 -4.10
N SER A 198 -4.53 12.52 -3.41
CA SER A 198 -4.26 11.90 -2.11
C SER A 198 -5.29 12.27 -1.04
N ARG A 199 -5.76 13.51 -1.04
CA ARG A 199 -6.78 13.99 -0.10
C ARG A 199 -8.15 13.33 -0.27
N TRP A 200 -8.42 12.73 -1.45
CA TRP A 200 -9.72 12.17 -1.80
C TRP A 200 -9.71 10.65 -1.86
N ALA A 201 -8.70 10.08 -2.51
CA ALA A 201 -8.64 8.65 -2.79
C ALA A 201 -8.19 7.81 -1.58
N PHE A 202 -7.25 8.30 -0.78
CA PHE A 202 -6.68 7.50 0.30
C PHE A 202 -7.50 7.49 1.58
N LYS A 203 -8.48 8.39 1.73
CA LYS A 203 -9.44 8.35 2.85
C LYS A 203 -10.18 7.01 2.96
N GLU A 204 -10.36 6.32 1.83
CA GLU A 204 -11.10 5.05 1.76
C GLU A 204 -10.34 3.86 2.31
N ASP A 205 -9.02 3.95 2.36
CA ASP A 205 -8.19 2.88 2.90
C ASP A 205 -7.86 3.08 4.40
N ILE A 206 -8.37 4.15 5.03
CA ILE A 206 -8.36 4.33 6.48
C ILE A 206 -9.41 3.37 7.09
N PRO A 207 -9.07 2.66 8.18
CA PRO A 207 -7.85 2.71 9.00
C PRO A 207 -6.75 1.70 8.60
N ARG A 208 -6.80 1.09 7.44
CA ARG A 208 -5.79 0.13 6.97
C ARG A 208 -4.47 0.79 6.65
N HIS A 209 -4.50 1.96 5.96
CA HIS A 209 -3.34 2.81 5.78
C HIS A 209 -3.13 3.62 7.05
N ILE A 210 -2.05 3.35 7.75
CA ILE A 210 -1.68 4.04 8.99
C ILE A 210 -0.53 5.04 8.80
N HIS A 211 0.17 4.97 7.65
CA HIS A 211 1.17 5.95 7.24
C HIS A 211 0.85 6.53 5.84
N PHE A 212 1.07 7.84 5.67
CA PHE A 212 0.83 8.57 4.42
C PHE A 212 2.15 9.16 3.92
N PHE A 213 2.91 8.34 3.22
CA PHE A 213 4.24 8.68 2.77
C PHE A 213 4.23 9.74 1.67
N ARG A 214 5.21 10.64 1.73
CA ARG A 214 5.52 11.67 0.76
C ARG A 214 6.94 11.48 0.27
N PRO A 215 7.32 11.91 -0.95
CA PRO A 215 8.70 11.76 -1.45
C PRO A 215 9.75 12.33 -0.49
N LYS A 216 9.49 13.49 0.13
CA LYS A 216 10.37 14.08 1.14
C LYS A 216 10.59 13.14 2.34
N ILE A 217 9.51 12.54 2.84
CA ILE A 217 9.56 11.64 4.01
C ILE A 217 10.32 10.35 3.68
N ILE A 218 10.15 9.81 2.48
CA ILE A 218 10.93 8.64 2.04
C ILE A 218 12.42 8.95 1.98
N LYS A 219 12.82 10.14 1.51
CA LYS A 219 14.22 10.57 1.51
C LYS A 219 14.80 10.61 2.93
N GLU A 220 14.02 11.06 3.92
CA GLU A 220 14.47 11.10 5.33
C GLU A 220 14.59 9.69 5.93
N TYR A 221 13.60 8.78 5.71
CA TYR A 221 13.77 7.38 6.10
C TYR A 221 15.01 6.75 5.44
N ALA A 222 15.17 6.95 4.13
CA ALA A 222 16.34 6.42 3.43
C ALA A 222 17.65 6.90 4.07
N ARG A 223 17.80 8.22 4.29
CA ARG A 223 18.99 8.82 4.89
C ARG A 223 19.25 8.28 6.30
N GLN A 224 18.21 8.20 7.14
CA GLN A 224 18.33 7.78 8.55
C GLN A 224 18.73 6.31 8.68
N TYR A 225 18.24 5.46 7.78
CA TYR A 225 18.46 4.01 7.84
C TYR A 225 19.48 3.47 6.83
N GLY A 226 20.40 4.32 6.35
CA GLY A 226 21.54 3.91 5.54
C GLY A 226 21.18 3.50 4.12
N PHE A 227 20.25 4.23 3.50
CA PHE A 227 19.91 4.08 2.09
C PHE A 227 20.06 5.40 1.34
N LYS A 228 20.30 5.28 0.02
CA LYS A 228 20.15 6.36 -0.96
C LYS A 228 18.96 6.10 -1.85
N VAL A 229 18.16 7.13 -2.11
CA VAL A 229 17.11 7.04 -3.13
C VAL A 229 17.75 6.95 -4.50
N HIS A 230 17.61 5.78 -5.13
CA HIS A 230 18.11 5.58 -6.50
C HIS A 230 17.14 6.17 -7.51
N LYS A 231 15.83 5.87 -7.38
CA LYS A 231 14.79 6.41 -8.26
C LYS A 231 13.41 6.36 -7.62
N ILE A 232 12.55 7.31 -7.97
CA ILE A 232 11.13 7.29 -7.67
C ILE A 232 10.38 7.37 -9.00
N TYR A 233 9.52 6.39 -9.26
CA TYR A 233 8.61 6.39 -10.40
C TYR A 233 7.21 6.72 -9.90
N TYR A 234 6.55 7.64 -10.57
CA TYR A 234 5.15 7.97 -10.30
C TYR A 234 4.28 7.21 -11.28
N THR A 235 3.34 6.41 -10.79
CA THR A 235 2.59 5.50 -11.67
C THR A 235 1.23 5.13 -11.12
N ASN A 236 0.27 4.95 -12.02
CA ASN A 236 -1.04 4.38 -11.72
C ASN A 236 -1.23 2.99 -12.37
N LYS A 237 -0.17 2.42 -13.00
CA LYS A 237 -0.26 1.18 -13.77
C LYS A 237 -0.40 -0.07 -12.91
N LEU A 238 0.26 -0.09 -11.73
CA LEU A 238 0.26 -1.26 -10.85
C LEU A 238 -1.02 -1.42 -10.03
N TYR A 239 -1.54 -0.32 -9.48
CA TYR A 239 -2.78 -0.28 -8.69
C TYR A 239 -3.62 0.91 -9.17
N SER A 240 -4.38 0.68 -10.22
CA SER A 240 -4.97 1.77 -11.02
C SER A 240 -6.28 2.34 -10.47
N ARG A 241 -6.81 1.90 -9.32
CA ARG A 241 -8.19 2.29 -9.02
C ARG A 241 -8.45 3.29 -7.91
N PRO A 242 -7.99 3.27 -6.70
CA PRO A 242 -8.30 4.40 -5.82
C PRO A 242 -7.36 5.59 -6.03
N ALA A 243 -6.17 5.33 -6.53
CA ALA A 243 -5.06 6.27 -6.49
C ALA A 243 -4.90 7.14 -7.75
N SER A 244 -5.59 6.82 -8.84
CA SER A 244 -5.64 7.71 -10.01
C SER A 244 -6.84 8.64 -9.89
N GLY A 245 -6.70 9.86 -10.37
CA GLY A 245 -7.83 10.76 -10.55
C GLY A 245 -8.92 10.19 -11.47
N LYS A 246 -8.57 9.17 -12.25
CA LYS A 246 -9.47 8.49 -13.17
C LYS A 246 -10.69 7.91 -12.44
N GLY A 247 -11.85 8.45 -12.76
CA GLY A 247 -13.11 8.09 -12.13
C GLY A 247 -13.40 8.79 -10.81
N LEU A 248 -12.70 9.89 -10.47
CA LEU A 248 -12.92 10.66 -9.25
C LEU A 248 -14.32 11.25 -9.21
N PHE A 249 -14.74 11.96 -10.26
CA PHE A 249 -16.05 12.61 -10.33
C PHE A 249 -17.17 11.57 -10.33
N LYS A 250 -17.02 10.49 -11.09
CA LYS A 250 -17.92 9.34 -11.09
C LYS A 250 -18.07 8.74 -9.68
N ARG A 251 -16.95 8.49 -8.99
CA ARG A 251 -16.96 7.92 -7.64
C ARG A 251 -17.60 8.87 -6.62
N ARG A 252 -17.31 10.17 -6.71
CA ARG A 252 -17.90 11.20 -5.86
C ARG A 252 -19.41 11.26 -6.06
N PHE A 253 -19.87 11.21 -7.30
CA PHE A 253 -21.31 11.15 -7.64
C PHE A 253 -21.97 9.91 -7.04
N LEU A 254 -21.40 8.70 -7.24
CA LEU A 254 -21.98 7.47 -6.67
C LEU A 254 -22.05 7.49 -5.15
N ARG A 255 -21.10 8.14 -4.49
CA ARG A 255 -21.14 8.33 -3.03
C ARG A 255 -22.23 9.29 -2.57
N SER A 256 -22.48 10.35 -3.31
CA SER A 256 -23.60 11.27 -2.98
C SER A 256 -24.96 10.58 -3.05
N LEU A 257 -25.01 9.38 -3.62
CA LEU A 257 -26.20 8.51 -3.68
C LEU A 257 -26.19 7.43 -2.59
N ASP A 258 -25.30 7.53 -1.58
CA ASP A 258 -25.11 6.52 -0.51
C ASP A 258 -24.82 5.08 -0.98
N ILE A 259 -24.29 4.95 -2.20
CA ILE A 259 -23.94 3.63 -2.73
C ILE A 259 -22.71 3.09 -1.98
N PRO A 260 -22.80 1.89 -1.37
CA PRO A 260 -21.68 1.28 -0.65
C PRO A 260 -20.45 1.12 -1.53
N TRP A 261 -19.27 1.45 -0.99
CA TRP A 261 -18.00 1.41 -1.73
C TRP A 261 -17.71 0.06 -2.39
N VAL A 262 -18.04 -1.05 -1.72
CA VAL A 262 -17.90 -2.40 -2.28
C VAL A 262 -18.70 -2.55 -3.56
N LYS A 263 -19.92 -2.01 -3.61
CA LYS A 263 -20.75 -2.03 -4.84
C LYS A 263 -20.16 -1.15 -5.94
N ILE A 264 -19.55 -0.01 -5.59
CA ILE A 264 -18.89 0.88 -6.55
C ILE A 264 -17.66 0.20 -7.18
N ILE A 265 -16.82 -0.46 -6.37
CA ILE A 265 -15.64 -1.19 -6.85
C ILE A 265 -16.03 -2.35 -7.77
N ASN A 266 -17.04 -3.13 -7.36
CA ASN A 266 -17.49 -4.31 -8.09
C ASN A 266 -18.42 -3.99 -9.25
N ASN A 267 -18.74 -2.70 -9.45
CA ASN A 267 -19.68 -2.24 -10.47
C ASN A 267 -21.10 -2.87 -10.34
N SER A 268 -21.48 -3.23 -9.11
CA SER A 268 -22.71 -3.94 -8.76
C SER A 268 -23.73 -2.98 -8.13
N PHE A 269 -24.20 -2.01 -8.89
CA PHE A 269 -25.25 -1.05 -8.48
C PHE A 269 -26.20 -0.77 -9.63
N ASP A 270 -27.44 -0.51 -9.32
CA ASP A 270 -28.43 -0.05 -10.29
C ASP A 270 -28.77 1.43 -10.05
N LEU A 271 -29.06 2.16 -11.12
CA LEU A 271 -29.36 3.59 -11.11
C LEU A 271 -30.62 3.84 -11.93
N SER A 272 -31.49 4.73 -11.45
CA SER A 272 -32.57 5.25 -12.26
C SER A 272 -32.05 5.93 -13.54
N MET A 273 -32.87 6.06 -14.56
CA MET A 273 -32.46 6.59 -15.88
C MET A 273 -31.76 7.95 -15.82
N LEU A 274 -32.27 8.90 -15.04
CA LEU A 274 -31.63 10.22 -14.84
C LEU A 274 -30.26 10.11 -14.17
N LYS A 275 -30.12 9.23 -13.16
CA LYS A 275 -28.84 8.98 -12.49
C LYS A 275 -27.84 8.26 -13.38
N LYS A 276 -28.30 7.41 -14.32
CA LYS A 276 -27.46 6.81 -15.36
C LYS A 276 -26.88 7.89 -16.28
N ILE A 277 -27.69 8.84 -16.73
CA ILE A 277 -27.23 9.97 -17.56
C ILE A 277 -26.14 10.78 -16.82
N GLN A 278 -26.40 11.19 -15.59
CA GLN A 278 -25.42 11.92 -14.77
C GLN A 278 -24.13 11.11 -14.55
N TYR A 279 -24.24 9.81 -14.31
CA TYR A 279 -23.11 8.90 -14.16
C TYR A 279 -22.24 8.86 -15.42
N TYR A 280 -22.85 8.77 -16.62
CA TYR A 280 -22.13 8.79 -17.90
C TYR A 280 -21.46 10.14 -18.16
N PHE A 281 -22.13 11.25 -17.81
CA PHE A 281 -21.54 12.59 -17.86
C PHE A 281 -20.29 12.70 -16.99
N MET A 282 -20.34 12.22 -15.74
CA MET A 282 -19.18 12.20 -14.85
C MET A 282 -18.05 11.31 -15.37
N LYS A 283 -18.39 10.21 -16.06
CA LYS A 283 -17.41 9.31 -16.69
C LYS A 283 -16.69 9.98 -17.87
N ILE A 284 -17.42 10.73 -18.68
CA ILE A 284 -16.84 11.51 -19.80
C ILE A 284 -15.96 12.63 -19.24
N PHE A 285 -16.42 13.33 -18.22
CA PHE A 285 -15.67 14.40 -17.55
C PHE A 285 -14.34 13.88 -16.96
N ASP A 286 -14.38 12.72 -16.29
CA ASP A 286 -13.18 12.04 -15.82
C ASP A 286 -12.20 11.72 -16.95
N ALA A 287 -12.69 11.29 -18.12
CA ALA A 287 -11.85 10.93 -19.27
C ALA A 287 -11.18 12.16 -19.92
N LEU A 288 -11.88 13.30 -19.96
CA LEU A 288 -11.39 14.53 -20.57
C LEU A 288 -10.38 15.28 -19.68
N LEU A 289 -10.62 15.32 -18.35
CA LEU A 289 -9.81 16.11 -17.43
C LEU A 289 -8.56 15.41 -16.91
N ILE A 290 -8.50 14.08 -16.99
CA ILE A 290 -7.46 13.30 -16.35
C ILE A 290 -6.73 12.46 -17.37
N HIS A 291 -5.64 13.01 -17.91
CA HIS A 291 -4.78 12.29 -18.86
C HIS A 291 -3.63 11.58 -18.10
N PRO A 292 -3.51 10.25 -18.19
CA PRO A 292 -2.52 9.48 -17.41
C PRO A 292 -1.07 9.91 -17.63
N LYS A 293 -0.71 10.34 -18.84
CA LYS A 293 0.65 10.82 -19.15
C LYS A 293 0.97 12.15 -18.45
N LEU A 294 -0.02 13.06 -18.30
CA LEU A 294 0.15 14.31 -17.56
C LEU A 294 0.32 14.05 -16.05
N GLU A 295 -0.44 13.09 -15.49
CA GLU A 295 -0.25 12.70 -14.09
C GLU A 295 1.16 12.14 -13.84
N GLU A 296 1.70 11.33 -14.75
CA GLU A 296 3.08 10.82 -14.66
C GLU A 296 4.11 11.97 -14.79
N LEU A 297 3.95 12.85 -15.77
CA LEU A 297 4.86 13.97 -16.06
C LEU A 297 4.96 14.96 -14.88
N PHE A 298 3.82 15.32 -14.28
CA PHE A 298 3.78 16.27 -13.16
C PHE A 298 3.85 15.61 -11.79
N HIS A 299 4.21 14.32 -11.71
CA HIS A 299 4.31 13.55 -10.45
C HIS A 299 3.01 13.54 -9.63
N LEU A 300 1.87 13.66 -10.29
CA LEU A 300 0.54 13.71 -9.68
C LEU A 300 -0.11 12.33 -9.51
N CYS A 301 0.55 11.27 -9.98
CA CYS A 301 0.07 9.88 -9.82
C CYS A 301 -0.16 9.55 -8.36
N GLY A 302 -1.23 8.80 -8.11
CA GLY A 302 -1.62 8.39 -6.76
C GLY A 302 -0.66 7.40 -6.10
N ASN A 303 0.16 6.70 -6.86
CA ASN A 303 1.17 5.77 -6.35
C ASN A 303 2.57 6.16 -6.81
N MET A 304 3.55 5.73 -6.01
CA MET A 304 4.95 5.80 -6.38
C MET A 304 5.64 4.45 -6.12
N VAL A 305 6.52 4.06 -7.04
CA VAL A 305 7.47 2.97 -6.85
C VAL A 305 8.81 3.59 -6.50
N VAL A 306 9.31 3.24 -5.34
CA VAL A 306 10.57 3.74 -4.79
C VAL A 306 11.63 2.66 -4.91
N ILE A 307 12.79 3.01 -5.43
CA ILE A 307 13.97 2.15 -5.48
C ILE A 307 15.05 2.79 -4.60
N LEU A 308 15.41 2.08 -3.56
CA LEU A 308 16.50 2.44 -2.67
C LEU A 308 17.71 1.54 -2.91
N LYS A 309 18.90 2.11 -2.80
CA LYS A 309 20.19 1.40 -2.71
C LYS A 309 20.77 1.58 -1.33
N LYS A 310 21.48 0.58 -0.85
CA LYS A 310 22.26 0.70 0.38
C LYS A 310 23.31 1.82 0.22
N ASP A 311 23.40 2.68 1.23
CA ASP A 311 24.45 3.71 1.29
C ASP A 311 25.67 3.07 1.95
N ILE A 312 26.64 2.63 1.15
CA ILE A 312 27.91 2.13 1.63
C ILE A 312 28.82 3.35 1.78
N LYS A 313 29.06 3.74 3.02
CA LYS A 313 30.07 4.73 3.37
C LYS A 313 31.47 4.13 3.26
#